data_f08d26d59997d043e231c012138b5e75
#
_entry.id   f08d26d59997d043e231c012138b5e75
#
_cell.length_a   1.000
_cell.length_b   1.000
_cell.length_c   1.000
_cell.angle_alpha   90.00
_cell.angle_beta   90.00
_cell.angle_gamma   90.00
#
_symmetry.space_group_name_H-M   'P 1'
#
loop_
_entity.id
_entity.type
_entity.pdbx_description
1 polymer ?
#
loop_
_entity_poly.entity_id
_entity_poly.type
_entity_poly.pdbx_seq_one_letter_code
_entity_poly.pdbx_strand_id
1 'polypeptide(L)'
;INDRTSKPERDGLFCAKIFGPVKDYECNCGKYKRMKHRGIVCEKCGVEVIASKVRRERMGHIELAAPVAHIWFLKTLPSKIGTLLDMTMADLEKVLYFDSYIVLDPGSTNLQKMQVISEDQYLQISDHFGEDALTVGMGAESIRGLLEELNLEEIKVLLREESQTTKSQ
;
A
#
# COMPACT_ATOMS: atom_id res chain seq x y z
N ILE A 1 -14.31 -9.50 -13.50
CA ILE A 1 -15.43 -10.04 -14.32
C ILE A 1 -14.96 -10.07 -15.76
N ASN A 2 -15.23 -11.16 -16.45
CA ASN A 2 -14.89 -11.30 -17.87
C ASN A 2 -15.91 -10.54 -18.72
N ASP A 3 -15.45 -9.60 -19.53
CA ASP A 3 -16.33 -8.70 -20.33
C ASP A 3 -17.17 -9.47 -21.37
N ARG A 4 -16.62 -10.54 -21.95
CA ARG A 4 -17.31 -11.34 -22.97
C ARG A 4 -18.40 -12.25 -22.40
N THR A 5 -18.18 -12.82 -21.20
CA THR A 5 -19.08 -13.81 -20.61
C THR A 5 -19.90 -13.26 -19.46
N SER A 6 -19.58 -12.07 -18.96
CA SER A 6 -20.16 -11.42 -17.77
C SER A 6 -20.11 -12.31 -16.51
N LYS A 7 -19.18 -13.26 -16.48
CA LYS A 7 -18.97 -14.15 -15.33
C LYS A 7 -17.75 -13.72 -14.51
N PRO A 8 -17.74 -13.99 -13.19
CA PRO A 8 -16.57 -13.79 -12.37
C PRO A 8 -15.39 -14.60 -12.90
N GLU A 9 -14.23 -13.96 -12.99
CA GLU A 9 -12.98 -14.63 -13.29
C GLU A 9 -12.47 -15.41 -12.08
N ARG A 10 -11.74 -16.49 -12.35
CA ARG A 10 -11.12 -17.29 -11.31
C ARG A 10 -10.02 -16.49 -10.62
N ASP A 11 -9.98 -16.57 -9.30
CA ASP A 11 -9.01 -15.89 -8.42
C ASP A 11 -9.03 -14.35 -8.51
N GLY A 12 -10.06 -13.77 -9.15
CA GLY A 12 -10.30 -12.33 -9.19
C GLY A 12 -11.11 -11.82 -8.00
N LEU A 13 -11.39 -10.54 -7.98
CA LEU A 13 -12.11 -9.85 -6.89
C LEU A 13 -13.55 -10.36 -6.68
N PHE A 14 -14.14 -11.01 -7.68
CA PHE A 14 -15.49 -11.57 -7.63
C PHE A 14 -15.52 -13.09 -7.80
N CYS A 15 -14.38 -13.75 -7.58
CA CYS A 15 -14.21 -15.18 -7.81
C CYS A 15 -15.32 -16.02 -7.15
N ALA A 16 -15.99 -16.85 -7.95
CA ALA A 16 -17.06 -17.71 -7.45
C ALA A 16 -16.53 -18.89 -6.59
N LYS A 17 -15.27 -19.30 -6.80
CA LYS A 17 -14.63 -20.33 -5.98
C LYS A 17 -14.37 -19.84 -4.55
N ILE A 18 -13.99 -18.56 -4.41
CA ILE A 18 -13.72 -17.94 -3.11
C ILE A 18 -15.03 -17.54 -2.42
N PHE A 19 -15.87 -16.76 -3.10
CA PHE A 19 -17.04 -16.13 -2.51
C PHE A 19 -18.32 -16.95 -2.64
N GLY A 20 -18.35 -17.93 -3.52
CA GLY A 20 -19.53 -18.75 -3.76
C GLY A 20 -20.20 -18.47 -5.10
N PRO A 21 -21.24 -19.22 -5.45
CA PRO A 21 -21.91 -19.16 -6.73
C PRO A 21 -22.65 -17.83 -6.93
N VAL A 22 -22.76 -17.37 -8.19
CA VAL A 22 -23.53 -16.18 -8.55
C VAL A 22 -25.02 -16.44 -8.54
N LYS A 23 -25.43 -17.66 -8.90
CA LYS A 23 -26.82 -18.12 -8.89
C LYS A 23 -27.01 -19.22 -7.85
N ASP A 24 -28.18 -19.23 -7.21
CA ASP A 24 -28.51 -20.23 -6.20
C ASP A 24 -28.39 -21.64 -6.76
N TYR A 25 -27.64 -22.48 -6.06
CA TYR A 25 -27.45 -23.89 -6.35
C TYR A 25 -26.98 -24.20 -7.78
N GLU A 26 -26.17 -23.30 -8.36
CA GLU A 26 -25.59 -23.48 -9.68
C GLU A 26 -24.08 -23.18 -9.63
N CYS A 27 -23.26 -24.13 -10.11
CA CYS A 27 -21.83 -23.87 -10.22
C CYS A 27 -21.51 -22.94 -11.42
N ASN A 28 -20.33 -22.32 -11.44
CA ASN A 28 -19.97 -21.31 -12.43
C ASN A 28 -19.92 -21.85 -13.90
N CYS A 29 -19.54 -23.13 -14.07
CA CYS A 29 -19.49 -23.78 -15.39
C CYS A 29 -20.84 -24.38 -15.82
N GLY A 30 -21.84 -24.42 -14.96
CA GLY A 30 -23.18 -24.95 -15.27
C GLY A 30 -23.31 -26.48 -15.24
N LYS A 31 -22.23 -27.23 -14.83
CA LYS A 31 -22.27 -28.70 -14.74
C LYS A 31 -23.29 -29.16 -13.70
N TYR A 32 -23.27 -28.52 -12.54
CA TYR A 32 -24.20 -28.79 -11.45
C TYR A 32 -25.21 -27.65 -11.33
N LYS A 33 -26.48 -28.00 -11.38
CA LYS A 33 -27.62 -27.10 -11.24
C LYS A 33 -28.66 -27.70 -10.31
N ARG A 34 -29.38 -26.84 -9.59
CA ARG A 34 -30.50 -27.16 -8.69
C ARG A 34 -30.04 -27.79 -7.36
N MET A 35 -30.97 -27.78 -6.40
CA MET A 35 -30.75 -28.20 -5.01
C MET A 35 -30.31 -29.65 -4.82
N LYS A 36 -30.59 -30.54 -5.80
CA LYS A 36 -30.19 -31.97 -5.69
C LYS A 36 -28.69 -32.17 -5.55
N HIS A 37 -27.90 -31.18 -5.96
CA HIS A 37 -26.43 -31.18 -5.88
C HIS A 37 -25.90 -30.26 -4.78
N ARG A 38 -26.73 -29.87 -3.82
CA ARG A 38 -26.35 -28.99 -2.71
C ARG A 38 -25.14 -29.53 -1.95
N GLY A 39 -24.18 -28.65 -1.68
CA GLY A 39 -22.97 -28.96 -0.92
C GLY A 39 -21.85 -29.61 -1.72
N ILE A 40 -22.09 -29.94 -3.01
CA ILE A 40 -21.04 -30.49 -3.87
C ILE A 40 -20.13 -29.36 -4.34
N VAL A 41 -18.83 -29.57 -4.26
CA VAL A 41 -17.84 -28.71 -4.91
C VAL A 41 -17.61 -29.22 -6.31
N CYS A 42 -17.84 -28.39 -7.32
CA CYS A 42 -17.69 -28.76 -8.71
C CYS A 42 -16.22 -29.04 -9.04
N GLU A 43 -15.90 -30.24 -9.48
CA GLU A 43 -14.55 -30.66 -9.82
C GLU A 43 -13.98 -29.89 -11.04
N LYS A 44 -14.86 -29.33 -11.91
CA LYS A 44 -14.44 -28.57 -13.10
C LYS A 44 -14.12 -27.10 -12.78
N CYS A 45 -14.97 -26.41 -12.03
CA CYS A 45 -14.81 -24.97 -11.77
C CYS A 45 -14.48 -24.64 -10.30
N GLY A 46 -14.51 -25.62 -9.40
CA GLY A 46 -14.20 -25.44 -7.99
C GLY A 46 -15.26 -24.68 -7.19
N VAL A 47 -16.42 -24.39 -7.78
CA VAL A 47 -17.50 -23.64 -7.13
C VAL A 47 -18.42 -24.56 -6.36
N GLU A 48 -18.69 -24.23 -5.12
CA GLU A 48 -19.62 -24.95 -4.25
C GLU A 48 -21.07 -24.68 -4.65
N VAL A 49 -21.89 -25.72 -4.71
CA VAL A 49 -23.31 -25.63 -5.09
C VAL A 49 -24.15 -25.31 -3.87
N ILE A 50 -24.25 -24.04 -3.53
CA ILE A 50 -25.00 -23.50 -2.39
C ILE A 50 -25.79 -22.24 -2.78
N ALA A 51 -26.50 -21.66 -1.81
CA ALA A 51 -27.18 -20.39 -2.04
C ALA A 51 -26.20 -19.25 -2.31
N SER A 52 -26.52 -18.38 -3.26
CA SER A 52 -25.68 -17.24 -3.62
C SER A 52 -25.52 -16.19 -2.52
N LYS A 53 -26.38 -16.22 -1.52
CA LYS A 53 -26.31 -15.38 -0.31
C LYS A 53 -24.94 -15.43 0.39
N VAL A 54 -24.25 -16.56 0.34
CA VAL A 54 -22.92 -16.73 0.95
C VAL A 54 -21.89 -15.72 0.40
N ARG A 55 -22.09 -15.20 -0.80
CA ARG A 55 -21.23 -14.15 -1.38
C ARG A 55 -21.21 -12.86 -0.57
N ARG A 56 -22.24 -12.60 0.23
CA ARG A 56 -22.34 -11.46 1.14
C ARG A 56 -21.78 -11.73 2.54
N GLU A 57 -21.51 -12.98 2.83
CA GLU A 57 -21.06 -13.42 4.16
C GLU A 57 -19.59 -13.79 4.15
N ARG A 58 -19.07 -14.30 3.03
CA ARG A 58 -17.67 -14.74 2.90
C ARG A 58 -16.73 -13.54 2.72
N MET A 59 -15.66 -13.54 3.50
CA MET A 59 -14.58 -12.57 3.45
C MET A 59 -13.41 -13.13 2.65
N GLY A 60 -12.75 -12.26 1.91
CA GLY A 60 -11.49 -12.53 1.24
C GLY A 60 -10.45 -11.49 1.63
N HIS A 61 -9.20 -11.70 1.28
CA HIS A 61 -8.13 -10.72 1.45
C HIS A 61 -7.27 -10.64 0.19
N ILE A 62 -6.58 -9.54 0.06
CA ILE A 62 -5.56 -9.33 -0.97
C ILE A 62 -4.24 -9.16 -0.24
N GLU A 63 -3.29 -10.06 -0.50
CA GLU A 63 -1.93 -9.92 -0.02
C GLU A 63 -1.18 -8.95 -0.95
N LEU A 64 -0.75 -7.81 -0.40
CA LEU A 64 -0.07 -6.79 -1.16
C LEU A 64 1.39 -7.18 -1.37
N ALA A 65 1.92 -6.94 -2.58
CA ALA A 65 3.33 -7.17 -2.90
C ALA A 65 4.29 -6.20 -2.20
N ALA A 66 3.80 -5.01 -1.84
CA ALA A 66 4.53 -3.97 -1.12
C ALA A 66 3.59 -3.20 -0.19
N PRO A 67 4.11 -2.55 0.86
CA PRO A 67 3.32 -1.66 1.71
C PRO A 67 2.65 -0.55 0.91
N VAL A 68 1.47 -0.13 1.35
CA VAL A 68 0.72 0.99 0.75
C VAL A 68 0.33 1.97 1.85
N ALA A 69 0.55 3.26 1.61
CA ALA A 69 0.17 4.31 2.55
C ALA A 69 -1.36 4.42 2.64
N HIS A 70 -1.88 4.42 3.87
CA HIS A 70 -3.32 4.59 4.10
C HIS A 70 -3.74 6.03 3.79
N ILE A 71 -4.75 6.18 2.94
CA ILE A 71 -5.22 7.49 2.45
C ILE A 71 -5.64 8.45 3.58
N TRP A 72 -6.19 7.95 4.69
CA TRP A 72 -6.58 8.77 5.84
C TRP A 72 -5.40 9.41 6.56
N PHE A 73 -4.22 8.80 6.51
CA PHE A 73 -3.02 9.35 7.13
C PHE A 73 -2.16 10.15 6.16
N LEU A 74 -2.35 9.90 4.86
CA LEU A 74 -1.63 10.59 3.80
C LEU A 74 -2.36 11.86 3.34
N LYS A 75 -3.61 11.74 2.86
CA LYS A 75 -4.32 12.82 2.11
C LYS A 75 -5.27 13.67 2.94
N THR A 76 -5.48 13.37 4.22
CA THR A 76 -6.22 14.31 5.08
C THR A 76 -5.38 15.57 5.36
N LEU A 77 -6.00 16.71 5.47
CA LEU A 77 -5.33 17.97 5.79
C LEU A 77 -5.54 18.34 7.26
N PRO A 78 -4.44 18.50 8.03
CA PRO A 78 -3.05 18.26 7.68
C PRO A 78 -2.71 16.77 7.55
N SER A 79 -1.76 16.42 6.65
CA SER A 79 -1.29 15.06 6.52
C SER A 79 -0.60 14.59 7.79
N LYS A 80 -1.06 13.49 8.37
CA LYS A 80 -0.43 12.93 9.58
C LYS A 80 0.99 12.42 9.31
N ILE A 81 1.19 11.75 8.18
CA ILE A 81 2.51 11.28 7.74
C ILE A 81 3.43 12.48 7.48
N GLY A 82 2.94 13.47 6.71
CA GLY A 82 3.70 14.68 6.40
C GLY A 82 4.10 15.46 7.66
N THR A 83 3.18 15.60 8.62
CA THR A 83 3.46 16.31 9.87
C THR A 83 4.51 15.57 10.73
N LEU A 84 4.46 14.23 10.80
CA LEU A 84 5.41 13.45 11.58
C LEU A 84 6.82 13.45 10.98
N LEU A 85 6.92 13.45 9.65
CA LEU A 85 8.19 13.43 8.93
C LEU A 85 8.66 14.84 8.52
N ASP A 86 7.92 15.88 8.86
CA ASP A 86 8.18 17.27 8.41
C ASP A 86 8.35 17.38 6.89
N MET A 87 7.49 16.68 6.15
CA MET A 87 7.51 16.62 4.68
C MET A 87 6.27 17.26 4.07
N THR A 88 6.45 17.90 2.92
CA THR A 88 5.32 18.42 2.14
C THR A 88 4.53 17.27 1.50
N MET A 89 3.24 17.50 1.22
CA MET A 89 2.42 16.51 0.49
C MET A 89 2.98 16.21 -0.89
N ALA A 90 3.51 17.22 -1.58
CA ALA A 90 4.08 17.07 -2.90
C ALA A 90 5.31 16.14 -2.89
N ASP A 91 6.18 16.29 -1.90
CA ASP A 91 7.36 15.45 -1.76
C ASP A 91 7.01 14.02 -1.34
N LEU A 92 6.04 13.87 -0.42
CA LEU A 92 5.52 12.54 -0.05
C LEU A 92 4.93 11.81 -1.26
N GLU A 93 4.13 12.50 -2.08
CA GLU A 93 3.52 11.90 -3.26
C GLU A 93 4.58 11.47 -4.28
N LYS A 94 5.62 12.27 -4.53
CA LYS A 94 6.72 11.90 -5.42
C LYS A 94 7.43 10.62 -4.97
N VAL A 95 7.70 10.48 -3.68
CA VAL A 95 8.33 9.29 -3.13
C VAL A 95 7.39 8.08 -3.19
N LEU A 96 6.14 8.23 -2.74
CA LEU A 96 5.16 7.14 -2.67
C LEU A 96 4.77 6.61 -4.05
N TYR A 97 4.76 7.45 -5.08
CA TYR A 97 4.41 7.07 -6.44
C TYR A 97 5.63 6.74 -7.32
N PHE A 98 6.80 6.56 -6.70
CA PHE A 98 8.05 6.16 -7.39
C PHE A 98 8.55 7.17 -8.43
N ASP A 99 8.31 8.47 -8.21
CA ASP A 99 8.76 9.56 -9.07
C ASP A 99 10.10 10.16 -8.62
N SER A 100 10.43 10.02 -7.33
CA SER A 100 11.66 10.55 -6.74
C SER A 100 12.18 9.67 -5.62
N TYR A 101 13.47 9.73 -5.36
CA TYR A 101 14.12 9.08 -4.24
C TYR A 101 14.04 9.91 -2.96
N ILE A 102 14.03 9.24 -1.82
CA ILE A 102 14.23 9.86 -0.51
C ILE A 102 15.55 9.36 0.08
N VAL A 103 16.34 10.27 0.62
CA VAL A 103 17.61 9.95 1.28
C VAL A 103 17.32 9.36 2.65
N LEU A 104 17.65 8.09 2.84
CA LEU A 104 17.53 7.37 4.11
C LEU A 104 18.78 7.57 4.97
N ASP A 105 19.96 7.46 4.37
CA ASP A 105 21.25 7.76 4.99
C ASP A 105 22.11 8.58 4.02
N PRO A 106 22.50 9.81 4.37
CA PRO A 106 23.31 10.65 3.51
C PRO A 106 24.77 10.17 3.39
N GLY A 107 25.23 9.29 4.27
CA GLY A 107 26.58 8.73 4.24
C GLY A 107 27.67 9.79 4.15
N SER A 108 28.53 9.70 3.11
CA SER A 108 29.64 10.62 2.87
C SER A 108 29.27 11.83 2.00
N THR A 109 28.01 11.97 1.63
CA THR A 109 27.53 13.06 0.77
C THR A 109 27.15 14.30 1.59
N ASN A 110 26.97 15.44 0.90
CA ASN A 110 26.50 16.69 1.51
C ASN A 110 24.97 16.82 1.57
N LEU A 111 24.23 15.73 1.34
CA LEU A 111 22.78 15.70 1.40
C LEU A 111 22.30 15.62 2.86
N GLN A 112 21.02 15.92 3.04
CA GLN A 112 20.36 15.76 4.35
C GLN A 112 19.49 14.51 4.36
N LYS A 113 19.34 13.87 5.52
CA LYS A 113 18.37 12.78 5.71
C LYS A 113 16.98 13.29 5.39
N MET A 114 16.15 12.45 4.75
CA MET A 114 14.81 12.74 4.25
C MET A 114 14.74 13.77 3.10
N GLN A 115 15.86 14.18 2.53
CA GLN A 115 15.87 15.01 1.33
C GLN A 115 15.33 14.22 0.14
N VAL A 116 14.44 14.84 -0.63
CA VAL A 116 13.88 14.23 -1.86
C VAL A 116 14.74 14.66 -3.05
N ILE A 117 15.21 13.71 -3.83
CA ILE A 117 16.07 13.88 -4.99
C ILE A 117 15.49 13.20 -6.22
N SER A 118 15.70 13.79 -7.40
CA SER A 118 15.32 13.16 -8.66
C SER A 118 16.29 12.06 -9.07
N GLU A 119 15.87 11.22 -10.04
CA GLU A 119 16.74 10.19 -10.61
C GLU A 119 18.03 10.76 -11.19
N ASP A 120 17.94 11.88 -11.91
CA ASP A 120 19.13 12.56 -12.49
C ASP A 120 20.10 13.02 -11.39
N GLN A 121 19.58 13.57 -10.31
CA GLN A 121 20.41 13.99 -9.16
C GLN A 121 21.06 12.79 -8.50
N TYR A 122 20.34 11.70 -8.32
CA TYR A 122 20.88 10.46 -7.76
C TYR A 122 22.02 9.92 -8.62
N LEU A 123 21.85 9.85 -9.94
CA LEU A 123 22.89 9.40 -10.86
C LEU A 123 24.15 10.29 -10.80
N GLN A 124 24.00 11.61 -10.79
CA GLN A 124 25.13 12.55 -10.67
C GLN A 124 25.91 12.37 -9.36
N ILE A 125 25.20 12.13 -8.26
CA ILE A 125 25.82 11.92 -6.96
C ILE A 125 26.51 10.56 -6.92
N SER A 126 25.88 9.52 -7.43
CA SER A 126 26.46 8.19 -7.54
C SER A 126 27.73 8.16 -8.39
N ASP A 127 27.75 8.90 -9.51
CA ASP A 127 28.93 9.06 -10.37
C ASP A 127 30.08 9.79 -9.66
N HIS A 128 29.77 10.76 -8.79
CA HIS A 128 30.78 11.59 -8.13
C HIS A 128 31.32 10.97 -6.83
N PHE A 129 30.46 10.36 -6.02
CA PHE A 129 30.82 9.83 -4.69
C PHE A 129 30.89 8.30 -4.63
N GLY A 130 30.41 7.60 -5.67
CA GLY A 130 30.27 6.14 -5.72
C GLY A 130 28.88 5.64 -5.33
N GLU A 131 28.52 4.45 -5.80
CA GLU A 131 27.19 3.85 -5.58
C GLU A 131 26.84 3.62 -4.11
N ASP A 132 27.86 3.31 -3.28
CA ASP A 132 27.70 3.04 -1.85
C ASP A 132 27.80 4.28 -0.94
N ALA A 133 27.91 5.47 -1.53
CA ALA A 133 28.12 6.71 -0.79
C ALA A 133 26.91 7.20 -0.01
N LEU A 134 25.71 6.80 -0.41
CA LEU A 134 24.46 7.14 0.25
C LEU A 134 23.43 6.01 0.13
N THR A 135 22.48 5.96 1.05
CA THR A 135 21.33 5.04 0.98
C THR A 135 20.08 5.82 0.66
N VAL A 136 19.43 5.44 -0.42
CA VAL A 136 18.15 6.02 -0.86
C VAL A 136 17.06 4.97 -0.95
N GLY A 137 15.82 5.41 -0.93
CA GLY A 137 14.67 4.53 -1.10
C GLY A 137 13.54 5.19 -1.86
N MET A 138 12.57 4.40 -2.26
CA MET A 138 11.33 4.83 -2.91
C MET A 138 10.12 4.10 -2.32
N GLY A 139 8.95 4.65 -2.56
CA GLY A 139 7.68 4.01 -2.21
C GLY A 139 7.35 4.02 -0.72
N ALA A 140 6.25 3.36 -0.40
CA ALA A 140 5.71 3.35 0.96
C ALA A 140 6.58 2.57 1.96
N GLU A 141 7.41 1.65 1.50
CA GLU A 141 8.33 0.91 2.36
C GLU A 141 9.38 1.84 2.99
N SER A 142 9.96 2.74 2.21
CA SER A 142 10.92 3.75 2.70
C SER A 142 10.28 4.70 3.70
N ILE A 143 9.07 5.17 3.42
CA ILE A 143 8.31 6.03 4.34
C ILE A 143 7.96 5.28 5.64
N ARG A 144 7.61 4.00 5.53
CA ARG A 144 7.36 3.14 6.70
C ARG A 144 8.61 3.01 7.56
N GLY A 145 9.77 2.73 6.96
CA GLY A 145 11.04 2.64 7.68
C GLY A 145 11.37 3.93 8.45
N LEU A 146 11.21 5.08 7.81
CA LEU A 146 11.41 6.38 8.47
C LEU A 146 10.44 6.61 9.64
N LEU A 147 9.17 6.19 9.51
CA LEU A 147 8.20 6.28 10.60
C LEU A 147 8.51 5.34 11.77
N GLU A 148 9.05 4.14 11.48
CA GLU A 148 9.46 3.16 12.51
C GLU A 148 10.71 3.63 13.28
N GLU A 149 11.57 4.44 12.66
CA GLU A 149 12.75 5.04 13.31
C GLU A 149 12.41 6.23 14.24
N LEU A 150 11.22 6.82 14.15
CA LEU A 150 10.84 7.98 14.93
C LEU A 150 10.72 7.66 16.43
N ASN A 151 11.41 8.43 17.25
CA ASN A 151 11.19 8.46 18.70
C ASN A 151 10.22 9.58 19.06
N LEU A 152 8.96 9.23 19.27
CA LEU A 152 7.89 10.21 19.52
C LEU A 152 8.09 11.00 20.83
N GLU A 153 8.75 10.43 21.85
CA GLU A 153 9.01 11.15 23.09
C GLU A 153 10.08 12.24 22.92
N GLU A 154 11.13 11.95 22.15
CA GLU A 154 12.15 12.95 21.80
C GLU A 154 11.57 14.09 20.97
N ILE A 155 10.81 13.77 19.91
CA ILE A 155 10.13 14.77 19.07
C ILE A 155 9.23 15.67 19.91
N LYS A 156 8.48 15.09 20.84
CA LYS A 156 7.59 15.84 21.73
C LYS A 156 8.35 16.82 22.65
N VAL A 157 9.54 16.45 23.12
CA VAL A 157 10.40 17.33 23.93
C VAL A 157 10.90 18.48 23.06
N LEU A 158 11.48 18.19 21.89
CA LEU A 158 11.99 19.19 20.95
C LEU A 158 10.93 20.22 20.55
N LEU A 159 9.74 19.75 20.16
CA LEU A 159 8.64 20.64 19.77
C LEU A 159 8.12 21.52 20.92
N ARG A 160 8.19 21.05 22.16
CA ARG A 160 7.86 21.86 23.33
C ARG A 160 8.88 22.96 23.58
N GLU A 161 10.15 22.66 23.44
CA GLU A 161 11.25 23.63 23.59
C GLU A 161 11.16 24.73 22.52
N GLU A 162 10.98 24.36 21.25
CA GLU A 162 10.77 25.29 20.15
C GLU A 162 9.54 26.19 20.33
N SER A 163 8.42 25.61 20.80
CA SER A 163 7.21 26.37 21.10
C SER A 163 7.39 27.38 22.25
N GLN A 164 8.28 27.10 23.19
CA GLN A 164 8.59 28.05 24.28
C GLN A 164 9.48 29.20 23.81
N THR A 165 10.47 28.90 22.96
CA THR A 165 11.37 29.92 22.40
C THR A 165 10.65 30.86 21.46
N THR A 166 9.71 30.36 20.63
CA THR A 166 8.92 31.19 19.69
C THR A 166 7.93 32.11 20.43
N LYS A 167 7.42 31.74 21.59
CA LYS A 167 6.54 32.58 22.40
C LYS A 167 7.27 33.70 23.16
N SER A 168 8.60 33.68 23.21
CA SER A 168 9.43 34.64 23.91
C SER A 168 9.95 35.75 22.98
N GLN A 169 9.61 35.73 21.71
CA GLN A 169 9.80 36.80 20.71
C GLN A 169 8.47 37.50 20.43
#